data_5d2216b35e8e11cd52219587e167eb1c
#
_entry.id   5d2216b35e8e11cd52219587e167eb1c
#
_cell.length_a   1.000
_cell.length_b   1.000
_cell.length_c   1.000
_cell.angle_alpha   90.00
_cell.angle_beta   90.00
_cell.angle_gamma   90.00
#
_symmetry.space_group_name_H-M   'P 1'
#
loop_
_entity.id
_entity.type
_entity.pdbx_description
1 polymer ?
#
loop_
_entity_poly.entity_id
_entity_poly.type
_entity_poly.pdbx_seq_one_letter_code
_entity_poly.pdbx_strand_id
1 'polypeptide(L)'
;MEQNIFDYLVEGLDLTAFYSFIDSKTDIDKNTPKLVFQYTTWSALFNGIIRSNEEDDKNVHVFSTNCQYLNDPKEVETGEQYVDMALNGFFGNSGECDDLRHRNAIFMTSFSENENSLPMWNMYGKNGNGVSIGFDLGLLRSHSGGTIKRCLYDTPLNRTLFQNTLSKERISEVENSGDKFQQYLMTLMDFAKKGCYEYEKEIRLTRQVIEAPEYRLSENFIVPYVDNVYPKEIVKKIIIGPCNDFDRSTKSLQGWLHKIGMDHVEVTYSMLPYRNN
;
A
#
# COMPACT_ATOMS: atom_id res chain seq x y z
N MET A 1 -12.32 -5.34 30.83
CA MET A 1 -11.73 -5.69 29.52
C MET A 1 -12.57 -6.83 29.00
N GLU A 2 -13.26 -6.62 27.92
CA GLU A 2 -13.93 -7.72 27.22
C GLU A 2 -12.85 -8.65 26.69
N GLN A 3 -12.98 -9.93 26.97
CA GLN A 3 -12.03 -10.94 26.56
C GLN A 3 -12.19 -11.14 25.04
N ASN A 4 -11.09 -11.07 24.29
CA ASN A 4 -11.14 -11.24 22.85
C ASN A 4 -11.65 -12.65 22.51
N ILE A 5 -12.67 -12.74 21.67
CA ILE A 5 -13.26 -14.02 21.26
C ILE A 5 -12.21 -14.99 20.71
N PHE A 6 -11.18 -14.48 20.07
CA PHE A 6 -10.10 -15.28 19.52
C PHE A 6 -9.20 -15.92 20.59
N ASP A 7 -9.14 -15.40 21.84
CA ASP A 7 -8.31 -15.99 22.89
C ASP A 7 -8.68 -17.46 23.14
N TYR A 8 -9.97 -17.77 23.19
CA TYR A 8 -10.45 -19.15 23.37
C TYR A 8 -10.24 -20.02 22.12
N LEU A 9 -10.37 -19.44 20.95
CA LEU A 9 -10.30 -20.17 19.67
C LEU A 9 -8.88 -20.63 19.37
N VAL A 10 -7.87 -19.79 19.66
CA VAL A 10 -6.47 -20.07 19.34
C VAL A 10 -5.70 -20.76 20.44
N GLU A 11 -6.32 -20.98 21.60
CA GLU A 11 -5.66 -21.63 22.74
C GLU A 11 -5.07 -22.99 22.34
N GLY A 12 -3.77 -23.15 22.54
CA GLY A 12 -3.04 -24.38 22.25
C GLY A 12 -2.85 -24.70 20.75
N LEU A 13 -3.26 -23.86 19.79
CA LEU A 13 -2.98 -24.07 18.38
C LEU A 13 -1.53 -23.73 18.04
N ASP A 14 -0.86 -24.54 17.22
CA ASP A 14 0.42 -24.16 16.60
C ASP A 14 0.18 -23.25 15.39
N LEU A 15 0.31 -21.95 15.58
CA LEU A 15 0.16 -20.92 14.54
C LEU A 15 1.51 -20.46 13.96
N THR A 16 2.62 -21.12 14.32
CA THR A 16 3.98 -20.69 13.92
C THR A 16 4.13 -20.65 12.39
N ALA A 17 3.72 -21.71 11.71
CA ALA A 17 3.80 -21.77 10.24
C ALA A 17 2.91 -20.71 9.56
N PHE A 18 1.72 -20.47 10.09
CA PHE A 18 0.78 -19.46 9.61
C PHE A 18 1.38 -18.05 9.72
N TYR A 19 1.87 -17.65 10.89
CA TYR A 19 2.51 -16.36 11.08
C TYR A 19 3.75 -16.19 10.18
N SER A 20 4.63 -17.20 10.18
CA SER A 20 5.86 -17.16 9.38
C SER A 20 5.59 -17.02 7.89
N PHE A 21 4.54 -17.66 7.37
CA PHE A 21 4.16 -17.50 5.97
C PHE A 21 3.77 -16.04 5.68
N ILE A 22 2.86 -15.45 6.47
CA ILE A 22 2.39 -14.08 6.27
C ILE A 22 3.56 -13.10 6.34
N ASP A 23 4.39 -13.20 7.38
CA ASP A 23 5.56 -12.32 7.55
C ASP A 23 6.53 -12.46 6.37
N SER A 24 6.80 -13.68 5.90
CA SER A 24 7.69 -13.90 4.75
C SER A 24 7.22 -13.23 3.46
N LYS A 25 5.92 -12.97 3.32
CA LYS A 25 5.31 -12.35 2.13
C LYS A 25 5.08 -10.85 2.28
N THR A 26 4.80 -10.40 3.50
CA THR A 26 4.34 -9.02 3.72
C THR A 26 5.37 -8.12 4.40
N ASP A 27 6.35 -8.66 5.11
CA ASP A 27 7.29 -7.84 5.85
C ASP A 27 8.28 -7.10 4.96
N ILE A 28 8.57 -5.89 5.39
CA ILE A 28 9.62 -5.05 4.81
C ILE A 28 10.93 -5.39 5.53
N ASP A 29 11.84 -5.99 4.80
CA ASP A 29 13.14 -6.45 5.27
C ASP A 29 14.30 -5.62 4.70
N LYS A 30 15.55 -6.02 5.01
CA LYS A 30 16.77 -5.37 4.53
C LYS A 30 16.96 -5.44 3.01
N ASN A 31 16.28 -6.34 2.32
CA ASN A 31 16.35 -6.49 0.86
C ASN A 31 15.30 -5.62 0.15
N THR A 32 14.35 -5.02 0.89
CA THR A 32 13.39 -4.09 0.33
C THR A 32 14.11 -2.83 -0.15
N PRO A 33 13.79 -2.31 -1.34
CA PRO A 33 14.36 -1.06 -1.83
C PRO A 33 14.19 0.08 -0.82
N LYS A 34 15.18 0.96 -0.72
CA LYS A 34 15.09 2.15 0.15
C LYS A 34 14.09 3.17 -0.35
N LEU A 35 13.83 3.18 -1.65
CA LEU A 35 12.84 4.03 -2.30
C LEU A 35 11.66 3.20 -2.77
N VAL A 36 10.47 3.76 -2.60
CA VAL A 36 9.22 3.26 -3.17
C VAL A 36 8.59 4.34 -4.01
N PHE A 37 7.89 3.95 -5.07
CA PHE A 37 7.49 4.85 -6.14
C PHE A 37 5.98 4.96 -6.27
N GLN A 38 5.49 6.17 -6.46
CA GLN A 38 4.10 6.43 -6.80
C GLN A 38 4.02 7.07 -8.19
N TYR A 39 3.38 6.37 -9.11
CA TYR A 39 3.10 6.88 -10.45
C TYR A 39 1.87 7.77 -10.43
N THR A 40 1.95 8.94 -11.05
CA THR A 40 0.86 9.89 -11.01
C THR A 40 0.91 10.91 -12.16
N THR A 41 0.00 11.86 -12.15
CA THR A 41 -0.05 12.94 -13.13
C THR A 41 0.73 14.16 -12.66
N TRP A 42 1.12 15.03 -13.58
CA TRP A 42 1.70 16.34 -13.28
C TRP A 42 0.78 17.20 -12.39
N SER A 43 -0.52 17.14 -12.63
CA SER A 43 -1.50 17.88 -11.82
C SER A 43 -1.55 17.39 -10.39
N ALA A 44 -1.48 16.08 -10.17
CA ALA A 44 -1.44 15.51 -8.81
C ALA A 44 -0.13 15.84 -8.09
N LEU A 45 1.02 15.80 -8.81
CA LEU A 45 2.30 16.24 -8.25
C LEU A 45 2.22 17.71 -7.80
N PHE A 46 1.79 18.61 -8.68
CA PHE A 46 1.88 20.06 -8.48
C PHE A 46 0.80 20.63 -7.54
N ASN A 47 -0.44 20.12 -7.63
CA ASN A 47 -1.58 20.66 -6.87
C ASN A 47 -1.92 19.82 -5.65
N GLY A 48 -1.46 18.57 -5.59
CA GLY A 48 -1.80 17.62 -4.53
C GLY A 48 -0.62 17.29 -3.62
N ILE A 49 0.39 16.63 -4.18
CA ILE A 49 1.48 16.02 -3.41
C ILE A 49 2.48 17.07 -2.90
N ILE A 50 2.92 17.98 -3.79
CA ILE A 50 3.85 19.06 -3.44
C ILE A 50 3.16 20.38 -3.74
N ARG A 51 2.52 20.95 -2.74
CA ARG A 51 1.79 22.21 -2.85
C ARG A 51 2.76 23.40 -2.70
N SER A 52 2.59 24.43 -3.52
CA SER A 52 3.46 25.62 -3.51
C SER A 52 2.78 26.86 -2.93
N ASN A 53 1.78 26.68 -2.07
CA ASN A 53 1.11 27.78 -1.36
C ASN A 53 1.86 28.11 -0.06
N GLU A 54 1.88 29.39 0.32
CA GLU A 54 2.70 29.94 1.41
C GLU A 54 2.47 29.28 2.78
N GLU A 55 1.30 28.70 3.04
CA GLU A 55 0.97 28.07 4.32
C GLU A 55 1.51 26.65 4.45
N ASP A 56 1.80 25.96 3.34
CA ASP A 56 2.13 24.52 3.30
C ASP A 56 3.49 24.24 2.66
N ASP A 57 4.31 25.27 2.52
CA ASP A 57 5.59 25.24 1.78
C ASP A 57 6.66 24.30 2.36
N LYS A 58 6.39 23.62 3.48
CA LYS A 58 7.35 22.72 4.15
C LYS A 58 7.02 21.24 4.04
N ASN A 59 5.88 20.89 3.48
CA ASN A 59 5.31 19.55 3.58
C ASN A 59 5.06 18.91 2.22
N VAL A 60 5.01 17.60 2.25
CA VAL A 60 4.58 16.72 1.15
C VAL A 60 3.36 15.94 1.61
N HIS A 61 2.36 15.85 0.76
CA HIS A 61 1.07 15.24 1.03
C HIS A 61 0.95 13.90 0.32
N VAL A 62 0.63 12.86 1.07
CA VAL A 62 0.41 11.51 0.54
C VAL A 62 -1.00 11.08 0.91
N PHE A 63 -1.87 10.94 -0.10
CA PHE A 63 -3.28 10.67 0.13
C PHE A 63 -3.56 9.17 0.27
N SER A 64 -4.10 8.78 1.42
CA SER A 64 -4.70 7.46 1.59
C SER A 64 -6.17 7.51 1.22
N THR A 65 -6.56 6.73 0.23
CA THR A 65 -7.93 6.64 -0.27
C THR A 65 -8.69 5.55 0.47
N ASN A 66 -9.96 5.77 0.78
CA ASN A 66 -10.78 4.72 1.37
C ASN A 66 -10.83 3.49 0.45
N CYS A 67 -10.68 2.30 1.03
CA CYS A 67 -10.53 1.04 0.28
C CYS A 67 -11.69 0.73 -0.67
N GLN A 68 -12.90 1.23 -0.41
CA GLN A 68 -14.07 1.05 -1.28
C GLN A 68 -14.00 1.88 -2.58
N TYR A 69 -13.08 2.84 -2.67
CA TYR A 69 -12.93 3.77 -3.79
C TYR A 69 -11.61 3.58 -4.55
N LEU A 70 -10.93 2.45 -4.33
CA LEU A 70 -9.75 2.07 -5.08
C LEU A 70 -10.11 1.64 -6.51
N ASN A 71 -9.11 1.62 -7.41
CA ASN A 71 -9.34 1.28 -8.82
C ASN A 71 -9.81 -0.17 -9.03
N ASP A 72 -9.39 -1.11 -8.18
CA ASP A 72 -9.94 -2.48 -8.19
C ASP A 72 -11.13 -2.55 -7.21
N PRO A 73 -12.37 -2.65 -7.71
CA PRO A 73 -13.54 -2.76 -6.85
C PRO A 73 -13.55 -4.04 -6.00
N LYS A 74 -12.65 -4.99 -6.30
CA LYS A 74 -12.47 -6.25 -5.60
C LYS A 74 -11.18 -6.31 -4.77
N GLU A 75 -10.57 -5.16 -4.50
CA GLU A 75 -9.30 -5.06 -3.78
C GLU A 75 -9.33 -5.82 -2.43
N VAL A 76 -10.43 -5.69 -1.67
CA VAL A 76 -10.60 -6.31 -0.35
C VAL A 76 -11.06 -7.77 -0.44
N GLU A 77 -11.69 -8.17 -1.56
CA GLU A 77 -12.28 -9.52 -1.74
C GLU A 77 -11.23 -10.64 -1.64
N THR A 78 -10.00 -10.38 -2.10
CA THR A 78 -8.88 -11.34 -1.99
C THR A 78 -8.47 -11.54 -0.53
N GLY A 79 -8.41 -10.46 0.24
CA GLY A 79 -8.14 -10.52 1.68
C GLY A 79 -9.19 -11.30 2.42
N GLU A 80 -10.48 -11.05 2.15
CA GLU A 80 -11.59 -11.81 2.72
C GLU A 80 -11.47 -13.31 2.46
N GLN A 81 -11.11 -13.70 1.22
CA GLN A 81 -10.91 -15.11 0.87
C GLN A 81 -9.80 -15.77 1.70
N TYR A 82 -8.67 -15.06 1.94
CA TYR A 82 -7.60 -15.58 2.79
C TYR A 82 -8.02 -15.69 4.26
N VAL A 83 -8.76 -14.71 4.77
CA VAL A 83 -9.33 -14.76 6.14
C VAL A 83 -10.31 -15.94 6.27
N ASP A 84 -11.22 -16.10 5.31
CA ASP A 84 -12.16 -17.22 5.30
C ASP A 84 -11.44 -18.57 5.24
N MET A 85 -10.38 -18.70 4.43
CA MET A 85 -9.56 -19.91 4.41
C MET A 85 -8.89 -20.19 5.76
N ALA A 86 -8.36 -19.15 6.44
CA ALA A 86 -7.76 -19.31 7.76
C ALA A 86 -8.78 -19.76 8.80
N LEU A 87 -9.91 -19.09 8.90
CA LEU A 87 -10.97 -19.40 9.85
C LEU A 87 -11.54 -20.81 9.64
N ASN A 88 -11.84 -21.16 8.37
CA ASN A 88 -12.30 -22.51 8.02
C ASN A 88 -11.22 -23.56 8.30
N GLY A 89 -9.96 -23.27 7.99
CA GLY A 89 -8.83 -24.16 8.21
C GLY A 89 -8.64 -24.48 9.68
N PHE A 90 -8.63 -23.49 10.55
CA PHE A 90 -8.43 -23.67 11.99
C PHE A 90 -9.68 -24.12 12.75
N PHE A 91 -10.85 -23.55 12.44
CA PHE A 91 -12.05 -23.70 13.27
C PHE A 91 -13.20 -24.46 12.58
N GLY A 92 -13.12 -24.67 11.28
CA GLY A 92 -14.13 -25.45 10.54
C GLY A 92 -15.43 -24.71 10.25
N ASN A 93 -15.53 -23.43 10.58
CA ASN A 93 -16.70 -22.59 10.27
C ASN A 93 -16.30 -21.11 10.13
N SER A 94 -16.70 -20.46 9.03
CA SER A 94 -16.32 -19.08 8.73
C SER A 94 -17.39 -18.04 9.11
N GLY A 95 -18.46 -18.46 9.78
CA GLY A 95 -19.71 -17.69 9.89
C GLY A 95 -19.71 -16.45 10.78
N GLU A 96 -18.64 -16.14 11.53
CA GLU A 96 -18.72 -15.19 12.65
C GLU A 96 -17.73 -14.03 12.61
N CYS A 97 -17.12 -13.71 11.47
CA CYS A 97 -16.10 -12.65 11.41
C CYS A 97 -16.57 -11.37 10.71
N ASP A 98 -17.83 -10.98 10.88
CA ASP A 98 -18.33 -9.67 10.40
C ASP A 98 -17.62 -8.49 11.05
N ASP A 99 -17.08 -8.64 12.26
CA ASP A 99 -16.33 -7.60 12.98
C ASP A 99 -15.00 -7.21 12.32
N LEU A 100 -14.40 -8.07 11.48
CA LEU A 100 -13.19 -7.73 10.72
C LEU A 100 -13.49 -6.87 9.47
N ARG A 101 -14.75 -6.71 9.10
CA ARG A 101 -15.19 -6.07 7.85
C ARG A 101 -15.45 -4.57 7.97
N HIS A 102 -14.78 -3.86 8.86
CA HIS A 102 -14.94 -2.39 9.00
C HIS A 102 -14.33 -1.62 7.82
N ARG A 103 -14.81 -1.92 6.60
CA ARG A 103 -14.31 -1.32 5.34
C ARG A 103 -14.38 0.21 5.31
N ASN A 104 -15.35 0.80 6.01
CA ASN A 104 -15.55 2.26 6.01
C ASN A 104 -14.41 3.03 6.71
N ALA A 105 -13.61 2.36 7.52
CA ALA A 105 -12.55 2.97 8.31
C ALA A 105 -11.13 2.74 7.74
N ILE A 106 -10.98 1.94 6.66
CA ILE A 106 -9.67 1.57 6.11
C ILE A 106 -9.31 2.48 4.94
N PHE A 107 -8.18 3.15 5.06
CA PHE A 107 -7.61 4.04 4.04
C PHE A 107 -6.25 3.51 3.60
N MET A 108 -6.01 3.51 2.29
CA MET A 108 -4.83 2.89 1.69
C MET A 108 -4.11 3.83 0.73
N THR A 109 -2.77 3.76 0.75
CA THR A 109 -1.91 4.35 -0.26
C THR A 109 -1.03 3.26 -0.85
N SER A 110 -1.01 3.17 -2.17
CA SER A 110 -0.21 2.19 -2.91
C SER A 110 1.06 2.84 -3.44
N PHE A 111 2.19 2.18 -3.20
CA PHE A 111 3.49 2.46 -3.78
C PHE A 111 3.96 1.21 -4.53
N SER A 112 4.95 1.37 -5.41
CA SER A 112 5.60 0.25 -6.11
C SER A 112 7.08 0.18 -5.76
N GLU A 113 7.65 -1.02 -5.70
CA GLU A 113 9.11 -1.18 -5.68
C GLU A 113 9.74 -0.88 -7.06
N ASN A 114 8.94 -0.82 -8.12
CA ASN A 114 9.39 -0.57 -9.48
C ASN A 114 9.52 0.93 -9.76
N GLU A 115 10.72 1.43 -9.93
CA GLU A 115 10.96 2.84 -10.23
C GLU A 115 10.56 3.24 -11.66
N ASN A 116 10.68 2.29 -12.63
CA ASN A 116 10.50 2.56 -14.05
C ASN A 116 9.93 1.32 -14.76
N SER A 117 8.62 1.14 -14.70
CA SER A 117 7.88 -0.02 -15.21
C SER A 117 6.87 0.38 -16.27
N LEU A 118 6.94 -0.26 -17.44
CA LEU A 118 6.01 0.04 -18.55
C LEU A 118 4.53 -0.18 -18.18
N PRO A 119 4.13 -1.29 -17.53
CA PRO A 119 2.77 -1.43 -17.05
C PRO A 119 2.33 -0.32 -16.09
N MET A 120 3.22 0.10 -15.18
CA MET A 120 2.93 1.18 -14.23
C MET A 120 2.74 2.54 -14.91
N TRP A 121 3.53 2.82 -15.95
CA TRP A 121 3.35 4.02 -16.78
C TRP A 121 2.00 4.02 -17.49
N ASN A 122 1.56 2.87 -18.01
CA ASN A 122 0.28 2.73 -18.68
C ASN A 122 -0.89 2.94 -17.72
N MET A 123 -0.86 2.26 -16.57
CA MET A 123 -2.00 2.24 -15.64
C MET A 123 -2.11 3.51 -14.80
N TYR A 124 -0.98 4.01 -14.31
CA TYR A 124 -0.95 5.06 -13.27
C TYR A 124 -0.19 6.32 -13.69
N GLY A 125 0.71 6.23 -14.66
CA GLY A 125 1.52 7.33 -15.17
C GLY A 125 0.91 8.06 -16.36
N LYS A 126 -0.40 8.11 -16.49
CA LYS A 126 -1.13 8.78 -17.60
C LYS A 126 -0.59 8.38 -18.98
N ASN A 127 -0.51 7.06 -19.23
CA ASN A 127 0.05 6.51 -20.47
C ASN A 127 1.44 7.11 -20.81
N GLY A 128 2.33 7.15 -19.83
CA GLY A 128 3.70 7.65 -19.99
C GLY A 128 3.84 9.19 -20.02
N ASN A 129 2.76 9.96 -19.90
CA ASN A 129 2.78 11.42 -19.85
C ASN A 129 2.83 12.00 -18.42
N GLY A 130 2.89 11.14 -17.40
CA GLY A 130 2.94 11.52 -15.99
C GLY A 130 4.35 11.54 -15.42
N VAL A 131 4.43 11.34 -14.12
CA VAL A 131 5.65 11.25 -13.32
C VAL A 131 5.62 10.05 -12.38
N SER A 132 6.79 9.57 -11.98
CA SER A 132 6.96 8.58 -10.90
C SER A 132 7.76 9.25 -9.78
N ILE A 133 7.21 9.28 -8.57
CA ILE A 133 7.79 9.98 -7.42
C ILE A 133 8.38 8.92 -6.48
N GLY A 134 9.67 9.01 -6.21
CA GLY A 134 10.40 8.13 -5.31
C GLY A 134 10.43 8.69 -3.88
N PHE A 135 9.82 7.96 -2.96
CA PHE A 135 9.75 8.28 -1.54
C PHE A 135 10.73 7.42 -0.73
N ASP A 136 11.34 8.01 0.29
CA ASP A 136 12.16 7.29 1.26
C ASP A 136 11.26 6.41 2.14
N LEU A 137 11.40 5.09 2.02
CA LEU A 137 10.59 4.11 2.75
C LEU A 137 10.81 4.18 4.27
N GLY A 138 12.03 4.51 4.71
CA GLY A 138 12.33 4.66 6.13
C GLY A 138 11.59 5.86 6.74
N LEU A 139 11.59 6.99 6.05
CA LEU A 139 10.85 8.19 6.46
C LEU A 139 9.33 7.98 6.36
N LEU A 140 8.83 7.29 5.33
CA LEU A 140 7.41 6.90 5.27
C LEU A 140 7.00 6.12 6.51
N ARG A 141 7.76 5.10 6.89
CA ARG A 141 7.47 4.24 8.05
C ARG A 141 7.50 5.01 9.37
N SER A 142 8.47 5.90 9.55
CA SER A 142 8.65 6.64 10.81
C SER A 142 7.57 7.70 11.05
N HIS A 143 6.88 8.16 10.01
CA HIS A 143 5.89 9.24 10.10
C HIS A 143 4.46 8.82 9.71
N SER A 144 4.24 7.58 9.24
CA SER A 144 2.96 7.21 8.61
C SER A 144 1.77 7.16 9.58
N GLY A 145 2.00 6.88 10.85
CA GLY A 145 0.92 6.58 11.81
C GLY A 145 0.03 5.39 11.39
N GLY A 146 0.51 4.56 10.47
CA GLY A 146 -0.18 3.39 9.92
C GLY A 146 0.75 2.20 9.72
N THR A 147 0.24 1.15 9.11
CA THR A 147 1.00 -0.08 8.81
C THR A 147 1.48 -0.04 7.36
N ILE A 148 2.79 -0.28 7.14
CA ILE A 148 3.37 -0.38 5.81
C ILE A 148 3.93 -1.79 5.61
N LYS A 149 3.41 -2.49 4.61
CA LYS A 149 3.81 -3.87 4.26
C LYS A 149 3.77 -4.07 2.73
N ARG A 150 4.39 -5.14 2.26
CA ARG A 150 4.21 -5.63 0.88
C ARG A 150 2.85 -6.28 0.72
N CYS A 151 2.31 -6.26 -0.49
CA CYS A 151 1.13 -7.05 -0.83
C CYS A 151 1.48 -8.52 -0.98
N LEU A 152 0.64 -9.38 -0.39
CA LEU A 152 0.62 -10.83 -0.64
C LEU A 152 -0.21 -11.09 -1.90
N TYR A 153 0.44 -11.54 -2.97
CA TYR A 153 -0.26 -11.85 -4.22
C TYR A 153 -0.84 -13.26 -4.20
N ASP A 154 -2.13 -13.37 -4.53
CA ASP A 154 -2.87 -14.63 -4.62
C ASP A 154 -2.49 -15.38 -5.91
N THR A 155 -1.30 -15.95 -5.92
CA THR A 155 -0.85 -16.89 -6.95
C THR A 155 -1.20 -18.32 -6.55
N PRO A 156 -1.31 -19.26 -7.50
CA PRO A 156 -1.53 -20.68 -7.17
C PRO A 156 -0.52 -21.23 -6.16
N LEU A 157 0.75 -20.83 -6.29
CA LEU A 157 1.80 -21.23 -5.37
C LEU A 157 1.57 -20.67 -3.94
N ASN A 158 1.32 -19.37 -3.83
CA ASN A 158 1.09 -18.74 -2.53
C ASN A 158 -0.16 -19.28 -1.85
N ARG A 159 -1.23 -19.53 -2.61
CA ARG A 159 -2.46 -20.16 -2.09
C ARG A 159 -2.19 -21.56 -1.55
N THR A 160 -1.45 -22.39 -2.28
CA THR A 160 -1.08 -23.75 -1.82
C THR A 160 -0.21 -23.69 -0.57
N LEU A 161 0.82 -22.82 -0.56
CA LEU A 161 1.70 -22.65 0.60
C LEU A 161 0.91 -22.18 1.84
N PHE A 162 0.00 -21.23 1.67
CA PHE A 162 -0.86 -20.76 2.75
C PHE A 162 -1.73 -21.88 3.32
N GLN A 163 -2.41 -22.64 2.46
CA GLN A 163 -3.25 -23.78 2.89
C GLN A 163 -2.47 -24.81 3.69
N ASN A 164 -1.20 -25.03 3.34
CA ASN A 164 -0.33 -25.96 4.08
C ASN A 164 0.02 -25.47 5.50
N THR A 165 -0.18 -24.18 5.80
CA THR A 165 0.04 -23.64 7.15
C THR A 165 -1.17 -23.79 8.08
N LEU A 166 -2.32 -24.20 7.56
CA LEU A 166 -3.58 -24.28 8.30
C LEU A 166 -3.69 -25.63 9.02
N SER A 167 -2.82 -25.86 9.99
CA SER A 167 -2.82 -27.08 10.81
C SER A 167 -3.74 -26.93 12.03
N LYS A 168 -4.48 -27.99 12.34
CA LYS A 168 -5.32 -28.07 13.55
C LYS A 168 -4.59 -28.73 14.73
N GLU A 169 -3.29 -28.93 14.60
CA GLU A 169 -2.51 -29.53 15.69
C GLU A 169 -2.51 -28.62 16.92
N ARG A 170 -2.79 -29.21 18.08
CA ARG A 170 -2.75 -28.52 19.36
C ARG A 170 -1.52 -28.98 20.14
N ILE A 171 -0.79 -28.01 20.65
CA ILE A 171 0.41 -28.22 21.45
C ILE A 171 0.13 -27.64 22.84
N SER A 172 0.34 -28.46 23.90
CA SER A 172 -0.03 -28.12 25.28
C SER A 172 0.78 -26.96 25.91
N GLU A 173 1.84 -26.48 25.24
CA GLU A 173 2.78 -25.51 25.81
C GLU A 173 2.78 -24.15 25.06
N VAL A 174 1.87 -23.95 24.11
CA VAL A 174 1.84 -22.69 23.31
C VAL A 174 0.67 -21.84 23.79
N GLU A 175 0.99 -20.73 24.44
CA GLU A 175 0.03 -19.64 24.65
C GLU A 175 -0.04 -18.75 23.40
N ASN A 176 -1.16 -18.74 22.72
CA ASN A 176 -1.44 -17.79 21.65
C ASN A 176 -2.31 -16.65 22.17
N SER A 177 -2.00 -15.43 21.75
CA SER A 177 -2.85 -14.27 21.98
C SER A 177 -3.86 -14.15 20.84
N GLY A 178 -5.13 -14.05 21.18
CA GLY A 178 -6.19 -13.75 20.23
C GLY A 178 -5.96 -12.42 19.51
N ASP A 179 -5.40 -11.42 20.19
CA ASP A 179 -5.03 -10.13 19.60
C ASP A 179 -3.98 -10.30 18.49
N LYS A 180 -2.96 -11.15 18.72
CA LYS A 180 -1.95 -11.43 17.68
C LYS A 180 -2.58 -12.12 16.48
N PHE A 181 -3.40 -13.13 16.70
CA PHE A 181 -4.11 -13.81 15.60
C PHE A 181 -4.97 -12.85 14.81
N GLN A 182 -5.74 -11.99 15.48
CA GLN A 182 -6.56 -10.97 14.85
C GLN A 182 -5.72 -9.98 14.00
N GLN A 183 -4.55 -9.55 14.49
CA GLN A 183 -3.63 -8.72 13.71
C GLN A 183 -3.19 -9.38 12.40
N TYR A 184 -2.93 -10.69 12.41
CA TYR A 184 -2.57 -11.43 11.19
C TYR A 184 -3.75 -11.59 10.23
N LEU A 185 -4.97 -11.79 10.74
CA LEU A 185 -6.18 -11.76 9.91
C LEU A 185 -6.39 -10.39 9.26
N MET A 186 -6.20 -9.29 10.00
CA MET A 186 -6.25 -7.94 9.46
C MET A 186 -5.13 -7.69 8.42
N THR A 187 -3.93 -8.23 8.65
CA THR A 187 -2.84 -8.17 7.65
C THR A 187 -3.24 -8.87 6.36
N LEU A 188 -3.86 -10.04 6.42
CA LEU A 188 -4.39 -10.71 5.23
C LEU A 188 -5.47 -9.88 4.54
N MET A 189 -6.40 -9.31 5.32
CA MET A 189 -7.47 -8.47 4.80
C MET A 189 -6.95 -7.27 4.03
N ASP A 190 -5.96 -6.58 4.57
CA ASP A 190 -5.47 -5.29 4.06
C ASP A 190 -4.42 -5.45 2.96
N PHE A 191 -3.65 -6.54 2.97
CA PHE A 191 -2.45 -6.68 2.12
C PHE A 191 -2.51 -7.83 1.12
N ALA A 192 -3.55 -8.69 1.14
CA ALA A 192 -3.70 -9.67 0.07
C ALA A 192 -4.29 -9.02 -1.20
N LYS A 193 -3.73 -9.39 -2.35
CA LYS A 193 -4.07 -8.84 -3.66
C LYS A 193 -4.11 -9.94 -4.72
N LYS A 194 -4.92 -9.78 -5.75
CA LYS A 194 -4.99 -10.74 -6.86
C LYS A 194 -3.64 -10.91 -7.54
N GLY A 195 -3.29 -12.15 -7.88
CA GLY A 195 -2.03 -12.52 -8.51
C GLY A 195 -1.76 -11.83 -9.86
N CYS A 196 -2.81 -11.45 -10.60
CA CYS A 196 -2.66 -10.73 -11.87
C CYS A 196 -2.01 -9.34 -11.71
N TYR A 197 -1.97 -8.78 -10.49
CA TYR A 197 -1.33 -7.50 -10.18
C TYR A 197 0.10 -7.65 -9.62
N GLU A 198 0.69 -8.84 -9.61
CA GLU A 198 2.05 -9.09 -9.07
C GLU A 198 3.13 -8.21 -9.73
N TYR A 199 2.92 -7.78 -10.99
CA TYR A 199 3.82 -6.87 -11.68
C TYR A 199 3.92 -5.48 -11.05
N GLU A 200 2.97 -5.08 -10.20
CA GLU A 200 2.99 -3.80 -9.50
C GLU A 200 4.02 -3.78 -8.37
N LYS A 201 4.40 -4.94 -7.82
CA LYS A 201 5.28 -5.06 -6.65
C LYS A 201 4.91 -4.05 -5.57
N GLU A 202 3.63 -4.09 -5.19
CA GLU A 202 3.03 -3.08 -4.34
C GLU A 202 3.54 -3.15 -2.91
N ILE A 203 3.93 -1.99 -2.40
CA ILE A 203 4.06 -1.71 -0.97
C ILE A 203 2.90 -0.79 -0.61
N ARG A 204 2.14 -1.20 0.39
CA ARG A 204 0.91 -0.51 0.79
C ARG A 204 1.07 0.10 2.18
N LEU A 205 0.63 1.35 2.32
CA LEU A 205 0.34 1.97 3.61
C LEU A 205 -1.15 1.81 3.89
N THR A 206 -1.51 1.25 5.03
CA THR A 206 -2.90 1.20 5.50
C THR A 206 -3.05 1.98 6.80
N ARG A 207 -4.18 2.68 6.93
CA ARG A 207 -4.57 3.38 8.15
C ARG A 207 -6.02 3.09 8.47
N GLN A 208 -6.29 2.78 9.72
CA GLN A 208 -7.65 2.79 10.26
C GLN A 208 -7.93 4.17 10.84
N VAL A 209 -8.96 4.84 10.36
CA VAL A 209 -9.31 6.21 10.77
C VAL A 209 -10.74 6.22 11.29
N ILE A 210 -10.90 6.68 12.53
CA ILE A 210 -12.20 6.79 13.22
C ILE A 210 -12.80 8.18 12.98
N GLU A 211 -11.97 9.16 12.68
CA GLU A 211 -12.39 10.55 12.43
C GLU A 211 -13.02 10.70 11.04
N ALA A 212 -13.78 11.76 10.83
CA ALA A 212 -14.38 12.05 9.53
C ALA A 212 -13.29 12.30 8.47
N PRO A 213 -13.30 11.59 7.31
CA PRO A 213 -12.34 11.80 6.26
C PRO A 213 -12.55 13.14 5.55
N GLU A 214 -11.51 13.60 4.86
CA GLU A 214 -11.63 14.65 3.87
C GLU A 214 -12.18 14.08 2.55
N TYR A 215 -12.59 14.97 1.64
CA TYR A 215 -13.13 14.58 0.35
C TYR A 215 -12.41 15.30 -0.79
N ARG A 216 -12.11 14.56 -1.85
CA ARG A 216 -11.51 15.11 -3.08
C ARG A 216 -12.29 14.68 -4.32
N LEU A 217 -12.21 15.48 -5.36
CA LEU A 217 -12.74 15.09 -6.65
C LEU A 217 -11.78 14.09 -7.32
N SER A 218 -12.31 12.94 -7.71
CA SER A 218 -11.73 12.06 -8.72
C SER A 218 -12.30 12.42 -10.09
N GLU A 219 -11.93 11.70 -11.15
CA GLU A 219 -12.41 12.04 -12.51
C GLU A 219 -13.95 12.09 -12.59
N ASN A 220 -14.66 11.17 -11.91
CA ASN A 220 -16.11 11.01 -12.07
C ASN A 220 -16.91 11.01 -10.76
N PHE A 221 -16.25 11.06 -9.60
CA PHE A 221 -16.95 11.00 -8.29
C PHE A 221 -16.10 11.59 -7.17
N ILE A 222 -16.76 11.84 -6.04
CA ILE A 222 -16.12 12.37 -4.83
C ILE A 222 -15.59 11.18 -4.01
N VAL A 223 -14.33 11.26 -3.59
CA VAL A 223 -13.61 10.18 -2.93
C VAL A 223 -13.21 10.61 -1.52
N PRO A 224 -13.57 9.84 -0.47
CA PRO A 224 -13.06 10.07 0.86
C PRO A 224 -11.57 9.69 0.95
N TYR A 225 -10.78 10.53 1.58
CA TYR A 225 -9.35 10.31 1.75
C TYR A 225 -8.84 10.85 3.10
N VAL A 226 -7.65 10.43 3.47
CA VAL A 226 -6.87 10.96 4.58
C VAL A 226 -5.58 11.55 4.03
N ASP A 227 -5.29 12.77 4.43
CA ASP A 227 -4.04 13.45 4.08
C ASP A 227 -2.93 13.07 5.08
N ASN A 228 -1.91 12.39 4.59
CA ASN A 228 -0.73 12.06 5.39
C ASN A 228 0.35 13.09 5.06
N VAL A 229 0.71 13.91 6.03
CA VAL A 229 1.65 15.01 5.87
C VAL A 229 3.05 14.56 6.28
N TYR A 230 4.02 14.78 5.40
CA TYR A 230 5.41 14.39 5.57
C TYR A 230 6.37 15.55 5.30
N PRO A 231 7.59 15.54 5.86
CA PRO A 231 8.61 16.52 5.51
C PRO A 231 9.07 16.38 4.05
N LYS A 232 9.51 17.46 3.41
CA LYS A 232 9.95 17.47 2.00
C LYS A 232 11.06 16.46 1.69
N GLU A 233 11.89 16.19 2.68
CA GLU A 233 12.99 15.25 2.61
C GLU A 233 12.58 13.81 2.29
N ILE A 234 11.28 13.50 2.41
CA ILE A 234 10.76 12.18 2.05
C ILE A 234 10.84 11.92 0.54
N VAL A 235 10.74 12.96 -0.30
CA VAL A 235 10.88 12.84 -1.76
C VAL A 235 12.36 12.85 -2.11
N LYS A 236 12.83 11.79 -2.72
CA LYS A 236 14.25 11.65 -3.13
C LYS A 236 14.45 11.72 -4.63
N LYS A 237 13.44 11.31 -5.40
CA LYS A 237 13.57 11.19 -6.85
C LYS A 237 12.25 11.49 -7.55
N ILE A 238 12.31 12.12 -8.70
CA ILE A 238 11.16 12.25 -9.62
C ILE A 238 11.62 11.79 -11.00
N ILE A 239 10.90 10.81 -11.56
CA ILE A 239 11.15 10.29 -12.89
C ILE A 239 10.07 10.83 -13.82
N ILE A 240 10.47 11.52 -14.88
CA ILE A 240 9.60 12.03 -15.91
C ILE A 240 9.24 10.89 -16.86
N GLY A 241 7.96 10.74 -17.17
CA GLY A 241 7.46 9.64 -18.01
C GLY A 241 7.94 9.73 -19.47
N PRO A 242 8.01 8.58 -20.18
CA PRO A 242 8.69 8.44 -21.46
C PRO A 242 8.05 9.22 -22.63
N CYS A 243 6.82 9.71 -22.47
CA CYS A 243 6.10 10.45 -23.51
C CYS A 243 6.22 11.98 -23.38
N ASN A 244 6.95 12.47 -22.38
CA ASN A 244 7.14 13.91 -22.19
C ASN A 244 8.29 14.45 -23.05
N ASP A 245 8.25 15.76 -23.36
CA ASP A 245 9.41 16.48 -23.86
C ASP A 245 10.48 16.55 -22.77
N PHE A 246 11.60 15.84 -22.97
CA PHE A 246 12.64 15.66 -21.97
C PHE A 246 13.25 17.00 -21.52
N ASP A 247 13.75 17.81 -22.46
CA ASP A 247 14.46 19.02 -22.13
C ASP A 247 13.57 20.05 -21.44
N ARG A 248 12.39 20.24 -21.98
CA ARG A 248 11.41 21.19 -21.46
C ARG A 248 10.91 20.78 -20.08
N SER A 249 10.52 19.51 -19.92
CA SER A 249 9.97 19.00 -18.66
C SER A 249 11.00 18.99 -17.56
N THR A 250 12.25 18.59 -17.86
CA THR A 250 13.34 18.57 -16.88
C THR A 250 13.68 19.97 -16.39
N LYS A 251 13.88 20.93 -17.31
CA LYS A 251 14.18 22.33 -16.95
C LYS A 251 13.07 22.96 -16.11
N SER A 252 11.81 22.74 -16.50
CA SER A 252 10.66 23.28 -15.79
C SER A 252 10.55 22.70 -14.38
N LEU A 253 10.69 21.36 -14.23
CA LEU A 253 10.60 20.68 -12.94
C LEU A 253 11.76 21.10 -12.01
N GLN A 254 13.00 21.12 -12.50
CA GLN A 254 14.15 21.56 -11.71
C GLN A 254 14.02 23.00 -11.23
N GLY A 255 13.60 23.91 -12.12
CA GLY A 255 13.37 25.32 -11.76
C GLY A 255 12.29 25.48 -10.69
N TRP A 256 11.21 24.70 -10.77
CA TRP A 256 10.17 24.71 -9.75
C TRP A 256 10.65 24.12 -8.42
N LEU A 257 11.34 22.97 -8.44
CA LEU A 257 11.90 22.35 -7.22
C LEU A 257 12.90 23.28 -6.52
N HIS A 258 13.75 23.98 -7.28
CA HIS A 258 14.66 24.99 -6.75
C HIS A 258 13.88 26.13 -6.05
N LYS A 259 12.83 26.64 -6.69
CA LYS A 259 11.99 27.72 -6.13
C LYS A 259 11.37 27.35 -4.79
N ILE A 260 11.01 26.08 -4.60
CA ILE A 260 10.35 25.58 -3.36
C ILE A 260 11.34 24.92 -2.39
N GLY A 261 12.65 25.07 -2.58
CA GLY A 261 13.70 24.55 -1.67
C GLY A 261 13.85 23.04 -1.66
N MET A 262 13.58 22.36 -2.79
CA MET A 262 13.71 20.90 -2.95
C MET A 262 14.85 20.53 -3.91
N ASP A 263 15.98 21.21 -3.87
CA ASP A 263 17.15 20.95 -4.72
C ASP A 263 17.79 19.58 -4.50
N HIS A 264 17.47 18.95 -3.39
CA HIS A 264 17.94 17.60 -3.04
C HIS A 264 17.26 16.49 -3.85
N VAL A 265 16.18 16.79 -4.58
CA VAL A 265 15.42 15.80 -5.33
C VAL A 265 16.11 15.50 -6.66
N GLU A 266 16.48 14.24 -6.87
CA GLU A 266 16.99 13.76 -8.15
C GLU A 266 15.89 13.80 -9.22
N VAL A 267 16.15 14.49 -10.34
CA VAL A 267 15.23 14.48 -11.49
C VAL A 267 15.83 13.66 -12.61
N THR A 268 15.14 12.61 -13.02
CA THR A 268 15.52 11.72 -14.12
C THR A 268 14.41 11.57 -15.14
N TYR A 269 14.67 10.83 -16.20
CA TYR A 269 13.72 10.59 -17.29
C TYR A 269 13.65 9.10 -17.63
N SER A 270 12.45 8.61 -17.93
CA SER A 270 12.27 7.24 -18.39
C SER A 270 12.73 7.08 -19.84
N MET A 271 13.70 6.18 -20.05
CA MET A 271 14.19 5.80 -21.38
C MET A 271 13.45 4.60 -21.98
N LEU A 272 12.35 4.18 -21.36
CA LEU A 272 11.56 3.06 -21.88
C LEU A 272 11.01 3.39 -23.28
N PRO A 273 11.07 2.44 -24.23
CA PRO A 273 10.48 2.61 -25.54
C PRO A 273 8.95 2.66 -25.42
N TYR A 274 8.40 3.84 -25.54
CA TYR A 274 6.97 4.10 -25.45
C TYR A 274 6.49 4.82 -26.70
N ARG A 275 5.43 4.34 -27.33
CA ARG A 275 4.76 5.04 -28.44
C ARG A 275 3.37 5.44 -27.98
N ASN A 276 3.08 6.74 -27.99
CA ASN A 276 1.70 7.21 -27.98
C ASN A 276 1.06 6.82 -29.30
N ASN A 277 0.01 6.02 -29.28
CA ASN A 277 -0.85 5.78 -30.43
C ASN A 277 -1.86 6.94 -30.55
#